data_792ae530f3ea7ced96112766939497ba
#
_entry.id   792ae530f3ea7ced96112766939497ba
#
_cell.length_a   1.000
_cell.length_b   1.000
_cell.length_c   1.000
_cell.angle_alpha   90.00
_cell.angle_beta   90.00
_cell.angle_gamma   90.00
#
_symmetry.space_group_name_H-M   'P 1'
#
loop_
_entity.id
_entity.type
_entity.pdbx_description
1 polymer ?
#
loop_
_entity_poly.entity_id
_entity_poly.type
_entity_poly.pdbx_seq_one_letter_code
_entity_poly.pdbx_strand_id
1 'polypeptide(L)'
;VLPVYLRVIDHVLGQDDGTAKTPEWAAERCGVPAGEIRELGRLYGTTHPTALVPGLSIQRTVGGEEAIRLGVALQVATGNVGQPGGSTGALTWDKLPTPRMGRIQVPPNPAGATIPVLRWPDAVIQGKTGGFPTDIRAIYNVGANYVVQGSDLHKSLRAFQQVEFSVCHDYTLTPTARQCDVVLPATTFLEREDIVFPAGGNYL
;
A
#
# COMPACT_ATOMS: atom_id res chain seq x y z
N VAL A 1 24.36 9.62 1.17
CA VAL A 1 23.46 9.34 2.31
C VAL A 1 23.56 10.43 3.36
N LEU A 2 24.78 10.84 3.79
CA LEU A 2 24.98 11.86 4.83
C LEU A 2 24.30 13.21 4.53
N PRO A 3 24.38 13.79 3.31
CA PRO A 3 23.70 15.06 3.02
C PRO A 3 22.19 15.05 3.16
N VAL A 4 21.54 13.90 2.84
CA VAL A 4 20.08 13.74 2.98
C VAL A 4 19.69 13.66 4.45
N TYR A 5 20.44 12.94 5.25
CA TYR A 5 20.22 12.81 6.68
C TYR A 5 20.35 14.17 7.41
N LEU A 6 21.37 14.97 7.08
CA LEU A 6 21.57 16.29 7.65
C LEU A 6 20.37 17.21 7.33
N ARG A 7 19.83 17.17 6.12
CA ARG A 7 18.63 17.93 5.76
C ARG A 7 17.39 17.54 6.58
N VAL A 8 17.22 16.28 6.92
CA VAL A 8 16.13 15.84 7.81
C VAL A 8 16.30 16.44 9.20
N ILE A 9 17.51 16.45 9.73
CA ILE A 9 17.81 17.08 11.03
C ILE A 9 17.53 18.58 10.99
N ASP A 10 18.02 19.27 9.96
CA ASP A 10 17.80 20.71 9.78
C ASP A 10 16.31 21.04 9.73
N HIS A 11 15.51 20.22 9.03
CA HIS A 11 14.07 20.36 8.96
C HIS A 11 13.40 20.14 10.33
N VAL A 12 13.78 19.09 11.05
CA VAL A 12 13.21 18.79 12.38
C VAL A 12 13.56 19.90 13.39
N LEU A 13 14.77 20.45 13.31
CA LEU A 13 15.20 21.56 14.15
C LEU A 13 14.65 22.93 13.70
N GLY A 14 13.97 22.99 12.55
CA GLY A 14 13.40 24.21 12.00
C GLY A 14 14.42 25.18 11.40
N GLN A 15 15.60 24.68 10.98
CA GLN A 15 16.66 25.51 10.41
C GLN A 15 16.34 25.98 8.99
N ASP A 16 15.51 25.21 8.28
CA ASP A 16 15.10 25.47 6.88
C ASP A 16 13.81 26.30 6.76
N ASP A 17 12.87 26.16 7.70
CA ASP A 17 11.55 26.78 7.64
C ASP A 17 11.20 27.65 8.87
N GLY A 18 12.12 27.79 9.81
CA GLY A 18 11.93 28.57 11.04
C GLY A 18 11.00 27.93 12.08
N THR A 19 10.58 26.66 11.87
CA THR A 19 9.62 25.99 12.75
C THR A 19 10.18 24.67 13.27
N ALA A 20 10.61 24.62 14.52
CA ALA A 20 11.07 23.38 15.14
C ALA A 20 9.91 22.39 15.32
N LYS A 21 10.09 21.14 14.90
CA LYS A 21 9.09 20.06 15.01
C LYS A 21 9.19 19.40 16.38
N THR A 22 8.83 20.19 17.42
CA THR A 22 8.84 19.75 18.82
C THR A 22 7.68 18.80 19.12
N PRO A 23 7.70 18.07 20.25
CA PRO A 23 6.54 17.30 20.70
C PRO A 23 5.25 18.11 20.79
N GLU A 24 5.33 19.38 21.19
CA GLU A 24 4.19 20.31 21.25
C GLU A 24 3.65 20.60 19.84
N TRP A 25 4.53 20.91 18.90
CA TRP A 25 4.18 21.08 17.48
C TRP A 25 3.49 19.85 16.90
N ALA A 26 3.99 18.66 17.24
CA ALA A 26 3.42 17.40 16.78
C ALA A 26 2.06 17.11 17.43
N ALA A 27 1.91 17.37 18.73
CA ALA A 27 0.68 17.12 19.49
C ALA A 27 -0.52 17.85 18.89
N GLU A 28 -0.36 19.10 18.47
CA GLU A 28 -1.40 19.90 17.81
C GLU A 28 -1.89 19.30 16.50
N ARG A 29 -1.06 18.49 15.81
CA ARG A 29 -1.32 17.92 14.49
C ARG A 29 -1.82 16.48 14.53
N CYS A 30 -1.29 15.68 15.46
CA CYS A 30 -1.63 14.26 15.54
C CYS A 30 -2.59 13.91 16.68
N GLY A 31 -2.88 14.86 17.57
CA GLY A 31 -3.76 14.65 18.72
C GLY A 31 -3.17 13.78 19.84
N VAL A 32 -1.88 13.41 19.75
CA VAL A 32 -1.18 12.68 20.81
C VAL A 32 -0.57 13.68 21.78
N PRO A 33 -0.75 13.53 23.09
CA PRO A 33 -0.18 14.46 24.08
C PRO A 33 1.35 14.59 23.94
N ALA A 34 1.87 15.82 24.02
CA ALA A 34 3.31 16.08 23.85
C ALA A 34 4.18 15.31 24.87
N GLY A 35 3.67 15.06 26.06
CA GLY A 35 4.33 14.26 27.09
C GLY A 35 4.54 12.80 26.64
N GLU A 36 3.53 12.21 26.03
CA GLU A 36 3.62 10.83 25.50
C GLU A 36 4.59 10.73 24.32
N ILE A 37 4.56 11.72 23.41
CA ILE A 37 5.52 11.81 22.30
C ILE A 37 6.96 11.86 22.83
N ARG A 38 7.19 12.69 23.84
CA ARG A 38 8.52 12.84 24.46
C ARG A 38 8.98 11.55 25.15
N GLU A 39 8.08 10.90 25.89
CA GLU A 39 8.39 9.65 26.57
C GLU A 39 8.68 8.52 25.56
N LEU A 40 7.87 8.39 24.50
CA LEU A 40 8.12 7.43 23.42
C LEU A 40 9.46 7.71 22.75
N GLY A 41 9.77 8.97 22.46
CA GLY A 41 11.05 9.36 21.85
C GLY A 41 12.24 9.01 22.75
N ARG A 42 12.12 9.24 24.07
CA ARG A 42 13.14 8.87 25.05
C ARG A 42 13.31 7.36 25.14
N LEU A 43 12.21 6.62 25.25
CA LEU A 43 12.22 5.16 25.30
C LEU A 43 12.87 4.55 24.05
N TYR A 44 12.46 5.06 22.87
CA TYR A 44 13.00 4.62 21.59
C TYR A 44 14.51 4.92 21.45
N GLY A 45 14.95 6.08 21.91
CA GLY A 45 16.36 6.48 21.85
C GLY A 45 17.26 5.78 22.86
N THR A 46 16.71 5.18 23.92
CA THR A 46 17.47 4.51 24.98
C THR A 46 17.38 2.99 24.95
N THR A 47 16.44 2.43 24.19
CA THR A 47 16.27 0.97 24.07
C THR A 47 16.97 0.50 22.80
N HIS A 48 17.96 -0.38 22.96
CA HIS A 48 18.71 -0.93 21.82
C HIS A 48 18.89 -2.44 21.97
N PRO A 49 18.74 -3.20 20.87
CA PRO A 49 18.23 -2.76 19.56
C PRO A 49 16.72 -2.52 19.56
N THR A 50 16.26 -1.60 18.72
CA THR A 50 14.82 -1.36 18.50
C THR A 50 14.46 -1.57 17.03
N ALA A 51 13.43 -2.36 16.79
CA ALA A 51 12.88 -2.55 15.44
C ALA A 51 11.64 -1.66 15.23
N LEU A 52 11.63 -0.88 14.16
CA LEU A 52 10.45 -0.18 13.65
C LEU A 52 9.89 -0.98 12.49
N VAL A 53 8.66 -1.44 12.64
CA VAL A 53 7.95 -2.22 11.61
C VAL A 53 6.68 -1.47 11.21
N PRO A 54 6.75 -0.58 10.21
CA PRO A 54 5.57 0.14 9.74
C PRO A 54 4.62 -0.81 9.03
N GLY A 55 3.32 -0.58 9.22
CA GLY A 55 2.29 -1.33 8.50
C GLY A 55 2.20 -0.93 7.02
N LEU A 56 1.49 -1.72 6.25
CA LEU A 56 1.28 -1.51 4.81
C LEU A 56 0.39 -0.31 4.47
N SER A 57 -0.45 0.13 5.38
CA SER A 57 -1.43 1.17 5.11
C SER A 57 -0.81 2.57 5.02
N ILE A 58 0.28 2.82 5.74
CA ILE A 58 0.89 4.15 5.86
C ILE A 58 1.27 4.72 4.48
N GLN A 59 1.99 3.96 3.66
CA GLN A 59 2.44 4.43 2.34
C GLN A 59 1.34 4.39 1.26
N ARG A 60 0.13 3.93 1.58
CA ARG A 60 -0.99 3.84 0.63
C ARG A 60 -1.92 5.06 0.65
N THR A 61 -1.45 6.15 1.22
CA THR A 61 -2.12 7.45 1.24
C THR A 61 -1.29 8.48 0.48
N VAL A 62 -1.91 9.60 0.11
CA VAL A 62 -1.18 10.71 -0.53
C VAL A 62 -0.09 11.22 0.40
N GLY A 63 1.16 11.22 -0.07
CA GLY A 63 2.33 11.61 0.73
C GLY A 63 2.74 10.59 1.80
N GLY A 64 2.16 9.39 1.82
CA GLY A 64 2.46 8.35 2.83
C GLY A 64 3.89 7.83 2.78
N GLU A 65 4.58 7.98 1.64
CA GLU A 65 6.00 7.67 1.51
C GLU A 65 6.90 8.52 2.42
N GLU A 66 6.49 9.73 2.77
CA GLU A 66 7.27 10.60 3.66
C GLU A 66 7.31 10.05 5.09
N ALA A 67 6.22 9.47 5.57
CA ALA A 67 6.19 8.81 6.87
C ALA A 67 7.16 7.62 6.93
N ILE A 68 7.26 6.84 5.84
CA ILE A 68 8.23 5.74 5.75
C ILE A 68 9.67 6.27 5.68
N ARG A 69 9.93 7.34 4.94
CA ARG A 69 11.26 7.99 4.91
C ARG A 69 11.68 8.49 6.28
N LEU A 70 10.76 9.07 7.04
CA LEU A 70 11.02 9.50 8.42
C LEU A 70 11.29 8.29 9.33
N GLY A 71 10.59 7.17 9.16
CA GLY A 71 10.87 5.93 9.86
C GLY A 71 12.29 5.41 9.61
N VAL A 72 12.74 5.44 8.35
CA VAL A 72 14.14 5.10 8.01
C VAL A 72 15.13 6.08 8.66
N ALA A 73 14.85 7.39 8.60
CA ALA A 73 15.69 8.40 9.22
C ALA A 73 15.80 8.21 10.74
N LEU A 74 14.68 7.87 11.41
CA LEU A 74 14.64 7.56 12.84
C LEU A 74 15.54 6.36 13.18
N GLN A 75 15.46 5.27 12.42
CA GLN A 75 16.29 4.07 12.62
C GLN A 75 17.77 4.36 12.40
N VAL A 76 18.10 5.21 11.42
CA VAL A 76 19.49 5.66 11.21
C VAL A 76 19.97 6.54 12.38
N ALA A 77 19.13 7.50 12.81
CA ALA A 77 19.46 8.43 13.89
C ALA A 77 19.72 7.73 15.22
N THR A 78 19.01 6.63 15.48
CA THR A 78 19.12 5.84 16.72
C THR A 78 20.09 4.66 16.59
N GLY A 79 20.79 4.51 15.45
CA GLY A 79 21.82 3.46 15.26
C GLY A 79 21.26 2.04 15.17
N ASN A 80 19.97 1.87 14.86
CA ASN A 80 19.32 0.55 14.82
C ASN A 80 19.43 -0.16 13.46
N VAL A 81 19.88 0.54 12.41
CA VAL A 81 20.05 -0.05 11.07
C VAL A 81 21.29 -0.96 11.06
N GLY A 82 21.12 -2.20 10.58
CA GLY A 82 22.20 -3.17 10.47
C GLY A 82 22.58 -3.88 11.79
N GLN A 83 21.85 -3.63 12.87
CA GLN A 83 22.01 -4.32 14.13
C GLN A 83 21.08 -5.54 14.22
N PRO A 84 21.53 -6.70 14.73
CA PRO A 84 20.62 -7.80 15.04
C PRO A 84 19.53 -7.35 15.99
N GLY A 85 18.26 -7.60 15.64
CA GLY A 85 17.08 -7.11 16.39
C GLY A 85 16.64 -5.69 16.04
N GLY A 86 17.39 -4.96 15.22
CA GLY A 86 16.97 -3.71 14.61
C GLY A 86 16.22 -3.91 13.29
N SER A 87 15.85 -2.82 12.63
CA SER A 87 15.25 -2.84 11.30
C SER A 87 15.69 -1.64 10.46
N THR A 88 15.32 -1.60 9.19
CA THR A 88 15.57 -0.44 8.34
C THR A 88 14.57 0.69 8.55
N GLY A 89 13.47 0.46 9.30
CA GLY A 89 12.36 1.40 9.42
C GLY A 89 11.45 1.45 8.20
N ALA A 90 11.74 0.64 7.18
CA ALA A 90 10.92 0.46 5.99
C ALA A 90 10.19 -0.89 6.04
N LEU A 91 9.33 -1.11 5.07
CA LEU A 91 8.62 -2.37 4.90
C LEU A 91 9.63 -3.52 4.67
N THR A 92 9.50 -4.61 5.41
CA THR A 92 10.52 -5.67 5.44
C THR A 92 10.08 -7.02 4.92
N TRP A 93 8.80 -7.21 4.61
CA TRP A 93 8.31 -8.53 4.22
C TRP A 93 8.75 -9.01 2.84
N ASP A 94 9.18 -8.16 1.95
CA ASP A 94 9.85 -8.54 0.71
C ASP A 94 11.25 -9.16 0.94
N LYS A 95 11.76 -9.06 2.15
CA LYS A 95 13.04 -9.64 2.58
C LYS A 95 12.88 -10.99 3.29
N LEU A 96 11.66 -11.38 3.62
CA LEU A 96 11.41 -12.68 4.21
C LEU A 96 11.58 -13.76 3.13
N PRO A 97 12.33 -14.83 3.42
CA PRO A 97 12.45 -15.92 2.46
C PRO A 97 11.06 -16.51 2.18
N THR A 98 10.81 -16.80 0.92
CA THR A 98 9.58 -17.47 0.48
C THR A 98 9.93 -18.86 -0.03
N PRO A 99 9.06 -19.86 0.16
CA PRO A 99 9.24 -21.17 -0.44
C PRO A 99 9.40 -21.08 -1.95
N ARG A 100 10.31 -21.84 -2.53
CA ARG A 100 10.45 -21.94 -3.98
C ARG A 100 9.36 -22.87 -4.50
N MET A 101 8.33 -22.30 -5.10
CA MET A 101 7.27 -23.06 -5.76
C MET A 101 7.37 -22.89 -7.29
N GLY A 102 6.99 -23.95 -8.01
CA GLY A 102 6.78 -23.85 -9.45
C GLY A 102 5.67 -22.85 -9.76
N ARG A 103 5.70 -22.27 -10.95
CA ARG A 103 4.63 -21.39 -11.44
C ARG A 103 3.92 -22.08 -12.60
N ILE A 104 2.61 -21.97 -12.62
CA ILE A 104 1.84 -22.31 -13.82
C ILE A 104 2.25 -21.30 -14.89
N GLN A 105 2.69 -21.81 -16.04
CA GLN A 105 3.06 -20.95 -17.16
C GLN A 105 1.81 -20.25 -17.69
N VAL A 106 1.86 -18.93 -17.74
CA VAL A 106 0.81 -18.11 -18.33
C VAL A 106 1.18 -17.85 -19.79
N PRO A 107 0.27 -18.09 -20.76
CA PRO A 107 0.55 -17.76 -22.15
C PRO A 107 0.79 -16.26 -22.33
N PRO A 108 1.49 -15.85 -23.41
CA PRO A 108 1.66 -14.43 -23.71
C PRO A 108 0.31 -13.70 -23.77
N ASN A 109 0.28 -12.48 -23.28
CA ASN A 109 -0.92 -11.62 -23.35
C ASN A 109 -1.27 -11.36 -24.83
N PRO A 110 -2.37 -11.90 -25.39
CA PRO A 110 -2.70 -11.73 -26.80
C PRO A 110 -3.07 -10.28 -27.15
N ALA A 111 -3.47 -9.47 -26.17
CA ALA A 111 -3.78 -8.06 -26.39
C ALA A 111 -2.52 -7.20 -26.58
N GLY A 112 -1.33 -7.69 -26.19
CA GLY A 112 -0.06 -6.97 -26.32
C GLY A 112 0.00 -5.65 -25.56
N ALA A 113 -1.00 -5.37 -24.70
CA ALA A 113 -1.11 -4.12 -23.97
C ALA A 113 -1.58 -4.36 -22.55
N THR A 114 -1.18 -3.46 -21.64
CA THR A 114 -1.62 -3.43 -20.24
C THR A 114 -2.09 -2.02 -19.87
N ILE A 115 -3.07 -1.97 -18.98
CA ILE A 115 -3.57 -0.71 -18.43
C ILE A 115 -3.19 -0.69 -16.95
N PRO A 116 -2.51 0.37 -16.46
CA PRO A 116 -2.21 0.49 -15.05
C PRO A 116 -3.48 0.38 -14.19
N VAL A 117 -3.41 -0.38 -13.10
CA VAL A 117 -4.57 -0.70 -12.27
C VAL A 117 -5.35 0.51 -11.76
N LEU A 118 -4.69 1.63 -11.50
CA LEU A 118 -5.37 2.87 -11.07
C LEU A 118 -6.01 3.66 -12.22
N ARG A 119 -5.74 3.28 -13.48
CA ARG A 119 -6.25 3.94 -14.68
C ARG A 119 -7.34 3.16 -15.42
N TRP A 120 -7.80 2.03 -14.87
CA TRP A 120 -8.85 1.26 -15.52
C TRP A 120 -10.16 2.05 -15.70
N PRO A 121 -10.58 2.94 -14.75
CA PRO A 121 -11.81 3.72 -14.98
C PRO A 121 -11.63 4.72 -16.12
N ASP A 122 -10.45 5.35 -16.23
CA ASP A 122 -10.17 6.26 -17.35
C ASP A 122 -10.19 5.50 -18.68
N ALA A 123 -9.65 4.27 -18.72
CA ALA A 123 -9.65 3.45 -19.92
C ALA A 123 -11.05 3.07 -20.39
N VAL A 124 -11.97 2.78 -19.46
CA VAL A 124 -13.37 2.51 -19.79
C VAL A 124 -14.06 3.79 -20.32
N ILE A 125 -13.86 4.91 -19.63
CA ILE A 125 -14.58 6.17 -19.93
C ILE A 125 -14.06 6.82 -21.21
N GLN A 126 -12.76 6.80 -21.45
CA GLN A 126 -12.11 7.55 -22.52
C GLN A 126 -11.76 6.68 -23.75
N GLY A 127 -11.56 5.40 -23.54
CA GLY A 127 -11.25 4.46 -24.62
C GLY A 127 -10.05 4.88 -25.49
N LYS A 128 -10.10 4.49 -26.75
CA LYS A 128 -9.06 4.84 -27.76
C LYS A 128 -8.89 6.33 -27.95
N THR A 129 -9.95 7.11 -27.83
CA THR A 129 -9.91 8.56 -27.99
C THR A 129 -9.12 9.24 -26.88
N GLY A 130 -9.06 8.63 -25.68
CA GLY A 130 -8.23 9.05 -24.56
C GLY A 130 -6.80 8.48 -24.57
N GLY A 131 -6.39 7.85 -25.68
CA GLY A 131 -5.03 7.28 -25.84
C GLY A 131 -4.88 5.89 -25.22
N PHE A 132 -5.95 5.19 -24.88
CA PHE A 132 -5.89 3.80 -24.43
C PHE A 132 -5.83 2.82 -25.61
N PRO A 133 -5.26 1.62 -25.43
CA PRO A 133 -5.05 0.70 -26.53
C PRO A 133 -6.33 0.15 -27.15
N THR A 134 -7.45 0.17 -26.42
CA THR A 134 -8.74 -0.33 -26.88
C THR A 134 -9.91 0.35 -26.18
N ASP A 135 -11.10 0.21 -26.73
CA ASP A 135 -12.35 0.53 -26.04
C ASP A 135 -12.77 -0.68 -25.21
N ILE A 136 -12.90 -0.48 -23.91
CA ILE A 136 -13.24 -1.54 -22.96
C ILE A 136 -14.76 -1.77 -23.01
N ARG A 137 -15.17 -2.98 -23.41
CA ARG A 137 -16.59 -3.34 -23.49
C ARG A 137 -17.06 -4.27 -22.37
N ALA A 138 -16.12 -4.99 -21.74
CA ALA A 138 -16.45 -5.88 -20.63
C ALA A 138 -15.43 -5.79 -19.51
N ILE A 139 -15.87 -5.97 -18.28
CA ILE A 139 -15.05 -6.09 -17.08
C ILE A 139 -15.29 -7.45 -16.46
N TYR A 140 -14.21 -8.18 -16.19
CA TYR A 140 -14.23 -9.39 -15.39
C TYR A 140 -13.40 -9.17 -14.13
N ASN A 141 -14.06 -9.05 -12.98
CA ASN A 141 -13.45 -8.78 -11.69
C ASN A 141 -13.34 -10.06 -10.85
N VAL A 142 -12.18 -10.35 -10.32
CA VAL A 142 -11.93 -11.53 -9.49
C VAL A 142 -11.35 -11.10 -8.14
N GLY A 143 -12.12 -11.25 -7.08
CA GLY A 143 -11.68 -11.08 -5.70
C GLY A 143 -11.15 -9.69 -5.33
N ALA A 144 -11.54 -8.65 -6.07
CA ALA A 144 -11.07 -7.28 -5.85
C ALA A 144 -12.25 -6.32 -5.66
N ASN A 145 -12.17 -5.47 -4.63
CA ASN A 145 -13.22 -4.49 -4.33
C ASN A 145 -12.80 -3.08 -4.80
N TYR A 146 -12.59 -2.91 -6.10
CA TYR A 146 -12.05 -1.68 -6.68
C TYR A 146 -12.90 -0.43 -6.46
N VAL A 147 -14.21 -0.56 -6.31
CA VAL A 147 -15.09 0.56 -5.98
C VAL A 147 -14.69 1.23 -4.67
N VAL A 148 -14.21 0.44 -3.69
CA VAL A 148 -13.77 0.96 -2.38
C VAL A 148 -12.25 1.16 -2.34
N GLN A 149 -11.49 0.32 -3.03
CA GLN A 149 -10.03 0.37 -3.02
C GLN A 149 -9.45 1.38 -4.02
N GLY A 150 -10.26 1.83 -4.97
CA GLY A 150 -9.86 2.82 -5.97
C GLY A 150 -9.75 4.22 -5.38
N SER A 151 -8.92 5.05 -6.00
CA SER A 151 -8.67 6.43 -5.58
C SER A 151 -9.83 7.40 -5.88
N ASP A 152 -10.74 7.04 -6.79
CA ASP A 152 -11.87 7.87 -7.20
C ASP A 152 -13.13 7.00 -7.34
N LEU A 153 -13.93 7.00 -6.27
CA LEU A 153 -15.19 6.25 -6.19
C LEU A 153 -16.16 6.62 -7.32
N HIS A 154 -16.36 7.91 -7.52
CA HIS A 154 -17.34 8.39 -8.51
C HIS A 154 -16.93 8.04 -9.94
N LYS A 155 -15.65 8.10 -10.24
CA LYS A 155 -15.11 7.68 -11.54
C LYS A 155 -15.26 6.17 -11.74
N SER A 156 -14.98 5.38 -10.72
CA SER A 156 -15.15 3.92 -10.75
C SER A 156 -16.60 3.52 -10.99
N LEU A 157 -17.56 4.17 -10.30
CA LEU A 157 -18.99 3.96 -10.52
C LEU A 157 -19.41 4.31 -11.94
N ARG A 158 -18.97 5.46 -12.48
CA ARG A 158 -19.25 5.84 -13.87
C ARG A 158 -18.71 4.83 -14.87
N ALA A 159 -17.52 4.28 -14.63
CA ALA A 159 -16.93 3.28 -15.50
C ALA A 159 -17.77 1.99 -15.52
N PHE A 160 -18.25 1.51 -14.37
CA PHE A 160 -19.17 0.37 -14.32
C PHE A 160 -20.49 0.64 -15.02
N GLN A 161 -21.02 1.88 -14.97
CA GLN A 161 -22.25 2.27 -15.67
C GLN A 161 -22.10 2.37 -17.19
N GLN A 162 -20.89 2.58 -17.70
CA GLN A 162 -20.62 2.76 -19.13
C GLN A 162 -20.21 1.46 -19.84
N VAL A 163 -19.65 0.51 -19.10
CA VAL A 163 -19.25 -0.78 -19.68
C VAL A 163 -20.50 -1.58 -20.09
N GLU A 164 -20.41 -2.28 -21.23
CA GLU A 164 -21.56 -3.02 -21.78
C GLU A 164 -21.91 -4.26 -20.95
N PHE A 165 -20.89 -4.87 -20.31
CA PHE A 165 -21.08 -6.07 -19.49
C PHE A 165 -20.00 -6.19 -18.41
N SER A 166 -20.43 -6.62 -17.22
CA SER A 166 -19.53 -6.79 -16.07
C SER A 166 -19.85 -8.05 -15.27
N VAL A 167 -18.80 -8.78 -14.92
CA VAL A 167 -18.87 -9.99 -14.10
C VAL A 167 -17.97 -9.84 -12.88
N CYS A 168 -18.42 -10.30 -11.74
CA CYS A 168 -17.62 -10.37 -10.52
C CYS A 168 -17.61 -11.77 -9.95
N HIS A 169 -16.43 -12.30 -9.64
CA HIS A 169 -16.24 -13.43 -8.74
C HIS A 169 -15.92 -12.92 -7.34
N ASP A 170 -16.79 -13.16 -6.39
CA ASP A 170 -16.55 -12.78 -4.99
C ASP A 170 -17.30 -13.74 -4.04
N TYR A 171 -16.85 -13.83 -2.80
CA TYR A 171 -17.51 -14.61 -1.75
C TYR A 171 -18.58 -13.81 -0.98
N THR A 172 -18.63 -12.49 -1.18
CA THR A 172 -19.65 -11.60 -0.61
C THR A 172 -20.12 -10.58 -1.63
N LEU A 173 -21.30 -9.98 -1.40
CA LEU A 173 -21.81 -8.86 -2.19
C LEU A 173 -21.10 -7.56 -1.81
N THR A 174 -19.83 -7.45 -2.21
CA THR A 174 -19.03 -6.22 -2.05
C THR A 174 -19.64 -5.04 -2.81
N PRO A 175 -19.29 -3.80 -2.49
CA PRO A 175 -19.68 -2.63 -3.29
C PRO A 175 -19.36 -2.77 -4.78
N THR A 176 -18.25 -3.41 -5.13
CA THR A 176 -17.90 -3.71 -6.54
C THR A 176 -18.83 -4.76 -7.14
N ALA A 177 -19.07 -5.86 -6.43
CA ALA A 177 -19.98 -6.91 -6.89
C ALA A 177 -21.40 -6.38 -7.16
N ARG A 178 -21.86 -5.38 -6.39
CA ARG A 178 -23.17 -4.74 -6.58
C ARG A 178 -23.25 -3.85 -7.83
N GLN A 179 -22.14 -3.51 -8.46
CA GLN A 179 -22.10 -2.78 -9.72
C GLN A 179 -22.07 -3.71 -10.93
N CYS A 180 -21.86 -5.00 -10.74
CA CYS A 180 -21.74 -5.96 -11.83
C CYS A 180 -23.09 -6.56 -12.23
N ASP A 181 -23.22 -6.88 -13.53
CA ASP A 181 -24.43 -7.52 -14.08
C ASP A 181 -24.58 -8.96 -13.61
N VAL A 182 -23.46 -9.66 -13.42
CA VAL A 182 -23.42 -11.05 -12.95
C VAL A 182 -22.44 -11.18 -11.80
N VAL A 183 -22.88 -11.81 -10.71
CA VAL A 183 -22.01 -12.19 -9.59
C VAL A 183 -21.94 -13.71 -9.53
N LEU A 184 -20.73 -14.24 -9.64
CA LEU A 184 -20.45 -15.66 -9.52
C LEU A 184 -19.87 -15.90 -8.12
N PRO A 185 -20.48 -16.77 -7.30
CA PRO A 185 -20.00 -17.02 -5.95
C PRO A 185 -18.67 -17.77 -5.96
N ALA A 186 -17.76 -17.36 -5.10
CA ALA A 186 -16.52 -18.06 -4.82
C ALA A 186 -16.53 -18.60 -3.38
N THR A 187 -15.89 -19.72 -3.17
CA THR A 187 -15.70 -20.28 -1.82
C THR A 187 -14.61 -19.54 -1.08
N THR A 188 -14.76 -19.43 0.23
CA THR A 188 -13.69 -18.99 1.13
C THR A 188 -12.64 -20.11 1.28
N PHE A 189 -11.47 -19.78 1.83
CA PHE A 189 -10.44 -20.79 2.12
C PHE A 189 -10.88 -21.83 3.17
N LEU A 190 -11.89 -21.52 3.99
CA LEU A 190 -12.47 -22.45 4.98
C LEU A 190 -13.41 -23.49 4.35
N GLU A 191 -13.87 -23.27 3.14
CA GLU A 191 -14.85 -24.10 2.43
C GLU A 191 -14.22 -25.01 1.39
N ARG A 192 -12.89 -25.00 1.25
CA ARG A 192 -12.16 -25.78 0.26
C ARG A 192 -10.87 -26.36 0.84
N GLU A 193 -10.41 -27.45 0.29
CA GLU A 193 -9.05 -27.93 0.48
C GLU A 193 -8.12 -27.15 -0.45
N ASP A 194 -7.06 -26.53 0.11
CA ASP A 194 -6.17 -25.69 -0.65
C ASP A 194 -4.75 -25.76 -0.11
N ILE A 195 -3.79 -25.37 -0.95
CA ILE A 195 -2.40 -25.19 -0.54
C ILE A 195 -2.19 -23.71 -0.28
N VAL A 196 -1.86 -23.39 0.96
CA VAL A 196 -1.55 -22.00 1.33
C VAL A 196 -0.11 -21.68 0.99
N PHE A 197 0.08 -20.62 0.23
CA PHE A 197 1.41 -20.06 -0.03
C PHE A 197 1.61 -18.79 0.79
N PRO A 198 2.56 -18.76 1.74
CA PRO A 198 2.79 -17.56 2.54
C PRO A 198 3.42 -16.46 1.67
N ALA A 199 2.95 -15.24 1.83
CA ALA A 199 3.53 -14.06 1.17
C ALA A 199 4.97 -13.77 1.64
N GLY A 200 5.33 -14.27 2.81
CA GLY A 200 6.67 -14.24 3.36
C GLY A 200 6.79 -15.18 4.57
N GLY A 201 7.96 -15.79 4.74
CA GLY A 201 8.23 -16.76 5.80
C GLY A 201 8.48 -18.16 5.27
N ASN A 202 9.01 -19.02 6.13
CA ASN A 202 9.39 -20.40 5.80
C ASN A 202 8.37 -21.44 6.27
N TYR A 203 7.25 -21.02 6.83
CA TYR A 203 6.25 -21.92 7.40
C TYR A 203 5.01 -21.93 6.51
N LEU A 204 4.53 -23.13 6.24
CA LEU A 204 3.25 -23.44 5.62
C LEU A 204 2.20 -23.68 6.70
#